data_136b6ff1250d14887ea8c3482476cace
#
_entry.id   136b6ff1250d14887ea8c3482476cace
#
_cell.length_a   1.000
_cell.length_b   1.000
_cell.length_c   1.000
_cell.angle_alpha   90.00
_cell.angle_beta   90.00
_cell.angle_gamma   90.00
#
_symmetry.space_group_name_H-M   'P 1'
#
loop_
_entity.id
_entity.type
_entity.pdbx_description
1 polymer ?
#
loop_
_entity_poly.entity_id
_entity_poly.type
_entity_poly.pdbx_seq_one_letter_code
_entity_poly.pdbx_strand_id
1 'polypeptide(L)'
;MKKVSFFIAILILSGGCKKKIEEIQQDLVIKAMTDGQWVITSFTQNGNNITSTFSPYKFKYYSNKTVDAINNGTVEKTGNWDGNATNLTTWADFPGAIYPLTLINGTWYINNNSWTFVLASQTIGSETKVMRLDKQ
;
A
#
# COMPACT_ATOMS: atom_id res chain seq x y z
N MET A 1 29.79 -13.35 24.04
CA MET A 1 30.14 -12.08 23.41
C MET A 1 29.08 -11.58 22.48
N LYS A 2 28.80 -12.31 21.46
CA LYS A 2 27.72 -11.95 20.54
C LYS A 2 26.37 -11.85 21.24
N LYS A 3 26.16 -12.69 22.22
CA LYS A 3 24.93 -12.69 23.00
C LYS A 3 24.77 -11.45 23.86
N VAL A 4 25.86 -10.94 24.37
CA VAL A 4 25.86 -9.72 25.17
C VAL A 4 25.43 -8.54 24.34
N SER A 5 25.94 -8.47 23.12
CA SER A 5 25.54 -7.44 22.18
C SER A 5 24.05 -7.50 21.87
N PHE A 6 23.53 -8.70 21.74
CA PHE A 6 22.12 -8.90 21.51
C PHE A 6 21.25 -8.42 22.67
N PHE A 7 21.69 -8.69 23.90
CA PHE A 7 20.97 -8.21 25.06
C PHE A 7 20.93 -6.69 25.14
N ILE A 8 22.03 -6.06 24.79
CA ILE A 8 22.08 -4.61 24.76
C ILE A 8 21.05 -4.07 23.77
N ALA A 9 20.95 -4.70 22.63
CA ALA A 9 19.97 -4.31 21.62
C ALA A 9 18.54 -4.42 22.14
N ILE A 10 18.24 -5.47 22.90
CA ILE A 10 16.91 -5.67 23.49
C ILE A 10 16.61 -4.58 24.49
N LEU A 11 17.56 -4.23 25.32
CA LEU A 11 17.40 -3.17 26.30
C LEU A 11 17.11 -1.82 25.67
N ILE A 12 17.77 -1.59 24.56
CA ILE A 12 17.53 -0.37 23.80
C ILE A 12 16.10 -0.33 23.26
N LEU A 13 15.55 -1.48 22.90
CA LEU A 13 14.20 -1.56 22.38
C LEU A 13 13.11 -1.30 23.43
N SER A 14 13.44 -1.29 24.69
CA SER A 14 12.46 -1.09 25.74
C SER A 14 11.90 0.32 25.82
N GLY A 15 12.50 1.27 25.11
CA GLY A 15 12.08 2.67 25.17
C GLY A 15 12.03 3.31 23.78
N GLY A 16 12.70 4.45 23.63
CA GLY A 16 12.71 5.23 22.41
C GLY A 16 13.17 4.51 21.16
N CYS A 17 13.96 3.43 21.29
CA CYS A 17 14.44 2.68 20.14
C CYS A 17 13.36 1.96 19.37
N LYS A 18 12.36 1.43 20.05
CA LYS A 18 11.22 0.81 19.39
C LYS A 18 10.51 1.81 18.49
N LYS A 19 10.25 3.00 19.01
CA LYS A 19 9.63 4.08 18.26
C LYS A 19 10.47 4.49 17.05
N LYS A 20 11.79 4.53 17.21
CA LYS A 20 12.69 4.86 16.12
C LYS A 20 12.66 3.82 15.00
N ILE A 21 12.55 2.55 15.35
CA ILE A 21 12.43 1.47 14.37
C ILE A 21 11.13 1.60 13.61
N GLU A 22 10.03 1.92 14.28
CA GLU A 22 8.75 2.15 13.62
C GLU A 22 8.81 3.32 12.64
N GLU A 23 9.48 4.40 13.00
CA GLU A 23 9.69 5.55 12.12
C GLU A 23 10.47 5.16 10.87
N ILE A 24 11.54 4.38 11.03
CA ILE A 24 12.35 3.92 9.90
C ILE A 24 11.51 3.02 8.98
N GLN A 25 10.71 2.13 9.53
CA GLN A 25 9.85 1.25 8.75
C GLN A 25 8.82 2.07 7.97
N GLN A 26 8.24 3.09 8.59
CA GLN A 26 7.29 3.97 7.94
C GLN A 26 7.93 4.73 6.78
N ASP A 27 9.15 5.23 6.98
CA ASP A 27 9.89 5.93 5.93
C ASP A 27 10.19 5.01 4.75
N LEU A 28 10.51 3.74 5.02
CA LEU A 28 10.75 2.77 3.96
C LEU A 28 9.50 2.48 3.14
N VAL A 29 8.34 2.40 3.79
CA VAL A 29 7.05 2.23 3.10
C VAL A 29 6.81 3.40 2.15
N ILE A 30 6.96 4.61 2.64
CA ILE A 30 6.77 5.81 1.82
C ILE A 30 7.74 5.79 0.63
N LYS A 31 9.00 5.46 0.88
CA LYS A 31 10.04 5.43 -0.15
C LYS A 31 9.73 4.39 -1.22
N ALA A 32 9.31 3.20 -0.81
CA ALA A 32 8.97 2.13 -1.74
C ALA A 32 7.79 2.52 -2.63
N MET A 33 6.73 3.06 -2.03
CA MET A 33 5.53 3.41 -2.77
C MET A 33 5.73 4.58 -3.72
N THR A 34 6.56 5.55 -3.34
CA THR A 34 6.78 6.76 -4.16
C THR A 34 7.83 6.56 -5.26
N ASP A 35 8.52 5.43 -5.27
CA ASP A 35 9.48 5.11 -6.32
C ASP A 35 8.79 4.41 -7.48
N GLY A 36 8.84 5.03 -8.67
CA GLY A 36 8.22 4.46 -9.86
C GLY A 36 6.70 4.57 -9.89
N GLN A 37 6.10 3.74 -10.71
CA GLN A 37 4.65 3.65 -10.86
C GLN A 37 4.21 2.22 -10.56
N TRP A 38 2.91 2.07 -10.31
CA TRP A 38 2.34 0.78 -9.93
C TRP A 38 1.21 0.40 -10.86
N VAL A 39 1.08 -0.89 -11.14
CA VAL A 39 -0.04 -1.44 -11.90
C VAL A 39 -0.73 -2.51 -11.09
N ILE A 40 -2.03 -2.66 -11.28
CA ILE A 40 -2.79 -3.75 -10.70
C ILE A 40 -2.64 -4.97 -11.61
N THR A 41 -1.94 -5.98 -11.11
CA THR A 41 -1.70 -7.22 -11.86
C THR A 41 -2.68 -8.32 -11.49
N SER A 42 -3.41 -8.14 -10.39
CA SER A 42 -4.48 -9.05 -9.99
C SER A 42 -5.50 -8.30 -9.14
N PHE A 43 -6.76 -8.47 -9.43
CA PHE A 43 -7.86 -7.94 -8.63
C PHE A 43 -9.01 -8.91 -8.65
N THR A 44 -9.40 -9.37 -7.47
CA THR A 44 -10.59 -10.22 -7.33
C THR A 44 -11.59 -9.53 -6.42
N GLN A 45 -12.86 -9.70 -6.75
CA GLN A 45 -13.98 -9.19 -5.96
C GLN A 45 -14.94 -10.36 -5.73
N ASN A 46 -15.09 -10.74 -4.46
CA ASN A 46 -15.89 -11.91 -4.07
C ASN A 46 -15.50 -13.17 -4.86
N GLY A 47 -14.19 -13.36 -5.05
CA GLY A 47 -13.63 -14.48 -5.79
C GLY A 47 -13.66 -14.34 -7.31
N ASN A 48 -14.30 -13.31 -7.84
CA ASN A 48 -14.34 -13.08 -9.28
C ASN A 48 -13.15 -12.23 -9.74
N ASN A 49 -12.45 -12.71 -10.77
CA ASN A 49 -11.30 -12.00 -11.32
C ASN A 49 -11.78 -10.85 -12.20
N ILE A 50 -11.49 -9.62 -11.79
CA ILE A 50 -11.84 -8.41 -12.55
C ILE A 50 -10.59 -7.59 -12.90
N THR A 51 -9.44 -8.25 -12.98
CA THR A 51 -8.15 -7.58 -13.24
C THR A 51 -8.17 -6.76 -14.52
N SER A 52 -8.81 -7.26 -15.57
CA SER A 52 -8.85 -6.56 -16.85
C SER A 52 -9.50 -5.18 -16.78
N THR A 53 -10.35 -4.96 -15.80
CA THR A 53 -10.99 -3.67 -15.57
C THR A 53 -9.97 -2.57 -15.26
N PHE A 54 -8.83 -2.95 -14.67
CA PHE A 54 -7.78 -2.03 -14.30
C PHE A 54 -6.64 -1.97 -15.32
N SER A 55 -6.72 -2.69 -16.41
CA SER A 55 -5.63 -2.76 -17.40
C SER A 55 -5.18 -1.41 -17.95
N PRO A 56 -6.06 -0.39 -18.11
CA PRO A 56 -5.60 0.91 -18.58
C PRO A 56 -4.96 1.78 -17.51
N TYR A 57 -4.95 1.34 -16.25
CA TYR A 57 -4.56 2.18 -15.13
C TYR A 57 -3.13 1.94 -14.67
N LYS A 58 -2.45 3.05 -14.35
CA LYS A 58 -1.23 3.08 -13.54
C LYS A 58 -1.46 4.04 -12.38
N PHE A 59 -0.72 3.82 -11.30
CA PHE A 59 -0.87 4.64 -10.09
C PHE A 59 0.49 5.22 -9.74
N LYS A 60 0.52 6.51 -9.50
CA LYS A 60 1.72 7.23 -9.05
C LYS A 60 1.46 7.79 -7.66
N TYR A 61 2.23 7.32 -6.69
CA TYR A 61 2.14 7.74 -5.30
C TYR A 61 3.18 8.81 -5.02
N TYR A 62 2.79 9.82 -4.26
CA TYR A 62 3.67 10.94 -3.91
C TYR A 62 3.84 11.03 -2.40
N SER A 63 5.01 11.54 -1.98
CA SER A 63 5.34 11.65 -0.55
C SER A 63 4.46 12.66 0.19
N ASN A 64 3.80 13.55 -0.51
CA ASN A 64 2.82 14.48 0.08
C ASN A 64 1.46 13.80 0.35
N LYS A 65 1.40 12.48 0.22
CA LYS A 65 0.21 11.66 0.48
C LYS A 65 -0.89 11.80 -0.57
N THR A 66 -0.54 12.22 -1.77
CA THR A 66 -1.45 12.17 -2.91
C THR A 66 -1.10 11.01 -3.83
N VAL A 67 -2.05 10.58 -4.62
CA VAL A 67 -1.89 9.50 -5.59
C VAL A 67 -2.66 9.85 -6.86
N ASP A 68 -2.02 9.68 -8.01
CA ASP A 68 -2.65 9.86 -9.30
C ASP A 68 -3.09 8.51 -9.86
N ALA A 69 -4.34 8.44 -10.28
CA ALA A 69 -4.84 7.34 -11.11
C ALA A 69 -4.71 7.78 -12.56
N ILE A 70 -3.83 7.11 -13.28
CA ILE A 70 -3.47 7.45 -14.66
C ILE A 70 -4.14 6.44 -15.58
N ASN A 71 -5.06 6.91 -16.41
CA ASN A 71 -5.80 6.08 -17.34
C ASN A 71 -5.32 6.36 -18.77
N ASN A 72 -4.72 5.34 -19.40
CA ASN A 72 -4.17 5.46 -20.75
C ASN A 72 -3.24 6.69 -20.89
N GLY A 73 -2.39 6.90 -19.89
CA GLY A 73 -1.41 7.99 -19.90
C GLY A 73 -1.92 9.34 -19.44
N THR A 74 -3.20 9.47 -19.11
CA THR A 74 -3.80 10.74 -18.65
C THR A 74 -4.27 10.59 -17.22
N VAL A 75 -3.95 11.57 -16.36
CA VAL A 75 -4.44 11.57 -14.98
C VAL A 75 -5.96 11.74 -14.99
N GLU A 76 -6.65 10.68 -14.60
CA GLU A 76 -8.11 10.70 -14.50
C GLU A 76 -8.57 11.31 -13.19
N LYS A 77 -7.88 10.98 -12.10
CA LYS A 77 -8.26 11.41 -10.76
C LYS A 77 -7.01 11.47 -9.88
N THR A 78 -6.95 12.47 -9.04
CA THR A 78 -5.96 12.55 -7.97
C THR A 78 -6.66 12.32 -6.65
N GLY A 79 -6.14 11.42 -5.86
CA GLY A 79 -6.66 11.08 -4.55
C GLY A 79 -5.63 11.24 -3.46
N ASN A 80 -5.93 10.67 -2.31
CA ASN A 80 -5.05 10.67 -1.15
C ASN A 80 -4.74 9.24 -0.77
N TRP A 81 -3.58 9.05 -0.14
CA TRP A 81 -3.17 7.74 0.36
C TRP A 81 -2.33 7.89 1.61
N ASP A 82 -2.25 6.83 2.37
CA ASP A 82 -1.25 6.69 3.43
C ASP A 82 -1.01 5.20 3.68
N GLY A 83 0.14 4.91 4.26
CA GLY A 83 0.48 3.56 4.70
C GLY A 83 0.85 3.58 6.16
N ASN A 84 0.57 2.47 6.84
CA ASN A 84 0.93 2.29 8.24
C ASN A 84 1.70 0.99 8.38
N ALA A 85 3.02 1.11 8.56
CA ALA A 85 3.91 -0.05 8.65
C ALA A 85 3.66 -0.86 9.93
N THR A 86 3.24 -0.20 11.01
CA THR A 86 2.98 -0.87 12.29
C THR A 86 1.75 -1.77 12.20
N ASN A 87 0.69 -1.29 11.59
CA ASN A 87 -0.58 -2.01 11.48
C ASN A 87 -0.67 -2.87 10.23
N LEU A 88 0.30 -2.77 9.33
CA LEU A 88 0.27 -3.45 8.03
C LEU A 88 -0.99 -3.08 7.24
N THR A 89 -1.32 -1.80 7.22
CA THR A 89 -2.46 -1.29 6.46
C THR A 89 -2.03 -0.17 5.53
N THR A 90 -2.81 0.00 4.48
CA THR A 90 -2.74 1.17 3.62
C THR A 90 -4.16 1.63 3.35
N TRP A 91 -4.34 2.92 3.06
CA TRP A 91 -5.63 3.38 2.59
C TRP A 91 -5.45 4.32 1.41
N ALA A 92 -6.49 4.39 0.62
CA ALA A 92 -6.57 5.31 -0.48
C ALA A 92 -8.00 5.84 -0.59
N ASP A 93 -8.13 7.06 -1.09
CA ASP A 93 -9.41 7.66 -1.35
C ASP A 93 -9.33 8.52 -2.60
N PHE A 94 -10.19 8.23 -3.56
CA PHE A 94 -10.34 9.02 -4.77
C PHE A 94 -11.70 9.71 -4.72
N PRO A 95 -11.79 10.94 -4.16
CA PRO A 95 -13.07 11.62 -3.97
C PRO A 95 -13.78 11.85 -5.31
N GLY A 96 -15.06 11.52 -5.36
CA GLY A 96 -15.85 11.70 -6.56
C GLY A 96 -15.48 10.77 -7.72
N ALA A 97 -14.72 9.73 -7.46
CA ALA A 97 -14.34 8.77 -8.50
C ALA A 97 -15.52 7.93 -8.94
N ILE A 98 -15.40 7.42 -10.15
CA ILE A 98 -16.34 6.46 -10.71
C ILE A 98 -15.70 5.08 -10.73
N TYR A 99 -16.52 4.05 -10.99
CA TYR A 99 -16.04 2.69 -11.19
C TYR A 99 -14.98 2.67 -12.33
N PRO A 100 -13.85 1.97 -12.20
CA PRO A 100 -13.51 1.02 -11.12
C PRO A 100 -12.72 1.62 -9.97
N LEU A 101 -12.37 2.90 -9.99
CA LEU A 101 -11.54 3.50 -8.93
C LEU A 101 -12.22 3.45 -7.56
N THR A 102 -13.56 3.48 -7.53
CA THR A 102 -14.32 3.35 -6.29
C THR A 102 -14.01 2.05 -5.55
N LEU A 103 -13.58 1.01 -6.25
CA LEU A 103 -13.24 -0.28 -5.64
C LEU A 103 -11.96 -0.22 -4.82
N ILE A 104 -11.11 0.77 -5.07
CA ILE A 104 -9.82 0.92 -4.37
C ILE A 104 -9.99 1.69 -3.06
N ASN A 105 -11.01 2.53 -2.96
CA ASN A 105 -11.22 3.38 -1.80
C ASN A 105 -11.33 2.58 -0.51
N GLY A 106 -10.77 3.14 0.56
CA GLY A 106 -10.85 2.57 1.89
C GLY A 106 -9.54 1.99 2.38
N THR A 107 -9.61 1.28 3.50
CA THR A 107 -8.44 0.70 4.15
C THR A 107 -8.24 -0.74 3.70
N TRP A 108 -6.99 -1.06 3.38
CA TRP A 108 -6.57 -2.37 2.92
C TRP A 108 -5.56 -2.96 3.91
N TYR A 109 -5.68 -4.25 4.17
CA TYR A 109 -4.71 -4.98 4.96
C TYR A 109 -3.63 -5.56 4.05
N ILE A 110 -2.36 -5.32 4.38
CA ILE A 110 -1.24 -5.79 3.57
C ILE A 110 -0.88 -7.21 4.02
N ASN A 111 -1.12 -8.17 3.14
CA ASN A 111 -0.87 -9.59 3.40
C ASN A 111 0.57 -9.98 3.07
N ASN A 112 1.17 -9.35 2.06
CA ASN A 112 2.55 -9.56 1.66
C ASN A 112 3.04 -8.38 0.86
N ASN A 113 4.33 -8.11 0.91
CA ASN A 113 4.91 -7.01 0.15
C ASN A 113 6.42 -7.15 0.01
N SER A 114 6.95 -6.44 -0.95
CA SER A 114 8.38 -6.23 -1.14
C SER A 114 8.57 -4.83 -1.74
N TRP A 115 9.78 -4.50 -2.16
CA TRP A 115 10.03 -3.25 -2.88
C TRP A 115 9.30 -3.18 -4.22
N THR A 116 8.89 -4.30 -4.76
CA THR A 116 8.36 -4.39 -6.12
C THR A 116 6.91 -4.83 -6.19
N PHE A 117 6.31 -5.28 -5.09
CA PHE A 117 4.90 -5.67 -5.10
C PHE A 117 4.23 -5.45 -3.76
N VAL A 118 2.92 -5.30 -3.81
CA VAL A 118 2.03 -5.27 -2.64
C VAL A 118 0.85 -6.19 -2.90
N LEU A 119 0.59 -7.09 -1.97
CA LEU A 119 -0.60 -7.94 -1.97
C LEU A 119 -1.47 -7.51 -0.79
N ALA A 120 -2.68 -7.07 -1.07
CA ALA A 120 -3.56 -6.50 -0.06
C ALA A 120 -4.98 -7.02 -0.18
N SER A 121 -5.71 -7.01 0.94
CA SER A 121 -7.10 -7.43 0.97
C SER A 121 -7.95 -6.45 1.75
N GLN A 122 -9.24 -6.43 1.42
CA GLN A 122 -10.22 -5.58 2.07
C GLN A 122 -11.52 -6.36 2.21
N THR A 123 -12.08 -6.36 3.42
CA THR A 123 -13.39 -6.96 3.66
C THR A 123 -14.29 -5.89 4.27
N ILE A 124 -15.42 -5.62 3.61
CA ILE A 124 -16.43 -4.68 4.08
C ILE A 124 -17.76 -5.41 4.00
N GLY A 125 -18.36 -5.71 5.16
CA GLY A 125 -19.55 -6.52 5.20
C GLY A 125 -19.28 -7.91 4.63
N SER A 126 -20.05 -8.30 3.62
CA SER A 126 -19.87 -9.58 2.92
C SER A 126 -18.99 -9.48 1.67
N GLU A 127 -18.51 -8.27 1.35
CA GLU A 127 -17.65 -8.07 0.17
C GLU A 127 -16.19 -8.25 0.55
N THR A 128 -15.49 -9.10 -0.19
CA THR A 128 -14.06 -9.33 -0.04
C THR A 128 -13.36 -9.01 -1.34
N LYS A 129 -12.31 -8.19 -1.25
CA LYS A 129 -11.48 -7.83 -2.40
C LYS A 129 -10.02 -8.19 -2.10
N VAL A 130 -9.33 -8.69 -3.10
CA VAL A 130 -7.89 -8.97 -3.03
C VAL A 130 -7.24 -8.30 -4.22
N MET A 131 -6.18 -7.55 -3.96
CA MET A 131 -5.50 -6.78 -4.98
C MET A 131 -4.00 -7.01 -4.90
N ARG A 132 -3.37 -7.14 -6.06
CA ARG A 132 -1.92 -7.13 -6.16
C ARG A 132 -1.48 -5.96 -7.03
N LEU A 133 -0.56 -5.18 -6.49
CA LEU A 133 0.13 -4.11 -7.21
C LEU A 133 1.56 -4.56 -7.49
N ASP A 134 2.02 -4.33 -8.70
CA ASP A 134 3.42 -4.54 -9.06
C ASP A 134 4.01 -3.26 -9.60
N LYS A 135 5.26 -3.00 -9.23
CA LYS A 135 5.99 -1.82 -9.68
C LYS A 135 6.42 -1.97 -11.14
N GLN A 136 6.30 -0.89 -11.85
CA GLN A 136 6.76 -0.80 -13.23
C GLN A 136 8.07 -0.07 -13.35
#